data_1ab7ac6707af528905c759edc31b639a
#
_entry.id   1ab7ac6707af528905c759edc31b639a
#
_cell.length_a   1.000
_cell.length_b   1.000
_cell.length_c   1.000
_cell.angle_alpha   90.00
_cell.angle_beta   90.00
_cell.angle_gamma   90.00
#
_symmetry.space_group_name_H-M   'P 1'
#
loop_
_entity.id
_entity.type
_entity.pdbx_description
1 polymer ?
#
loop_
_entity_poly.entity_id
_entity_poly.type
_entity_poly.pdbx_seq_one_letter_code
_entity_poly.pdbx_strand_id
1 'polypeptide(L)'
;MGGGFAMDGISVMDDNCFSEEGLGDPLKEASGNEVMAHEIVHQWWGLGKMFPWDNESGWSSEGLTVYTTYRLMKEKYGEEYARKHYVEVWEKEVSDYYLNFYHRNPEYLSKLPETYQARIKNSKLTVMNYCEIPLKILKAEELVGGEEKLDQILAEIFRNSNQPELSYQEFLDACGLTKEDLNLD
;
A
#
# COMPACT_ATOMS: atom_id res chain seq x y z
N MET A 1 3.33 9.37 15.28
CA MET A 1 2.51 8.30 14.69
C MET A 1 2.91 6.99 15.37
N GLY A 2 1.96 6.25 15.89
CA GLY A 2 2.20 4.88 16.30
C GLY A 2 2.46 4.01 15.07
N GLY A 3 3.26 2.98 15.22
CA GLY A 3 3.51 1.99 14.18
C GLY A 3 2.98 0.62 14.59
N GLY A 4 2.99 -0.31 13.65
CA GLY A 4 2.65 -1.71 13.88
C GLY A 4 3.54 -2.62 13.06
N PHE A 5 3.41 -3.91 13.29
CA PHE A 5 3.87 -4.95 12.40
C PHE A 5 3.04 -6.22 12.58
N ALA A 6 2.89 -6.97 11.52
CA ALA A 6 2.16 -8.22 11.54
C ALA A 6 3.11 -9.42 11.42
N MET A 7 2.74 -10.50 12.08
CA MET A 7 3.27 -11.85 11.92
C MET A 7 2.09 -12.80 11.72
N ASP A 8 2.35 -14.02 11.28
CA ASP A 8 1.30 -15.01 11.09
C ASP A 8 0.46 -15.20 12.37
N GLY A 9 -0.81 -14.83 12.29
CA GLY A 9 -1.77 -14.88 13.39
C GLY A 9 -1.60 -13.83 14.49
N ILE A 10 -0.66 -12.90 14.37
CA ILE A 10 -0.36 -11.89 15.41
C ILE A 10 -0.18 -10.52 14.75
N SER A 11 -0.88 -9.51 15.30
CA SER A 11 -0.63 -8.10 14.98
C SER A 11 -0.12 -7.39 16.22
N VAL A 12 0.99 -6.67 16.10
CA VAL A 12 1.62 -5.89 17.16
C VAL A 12 1.51 -4.42 16.80
N MET A 13 1.09 -3.62 17.76
CA MET A 13 0.87 -2.18 17.56
C MET A 13 1.49 -1.40 18.73
N ASP A 14 1.91 -0.18 18.42
CA ASP A 14 2.41 0.76 19.41
C ASP A 14 1.28 1.15 20.40
N ASP A 15 1.60 1.29 21.68
CA ASP A 15 0.66 1.70 22.73
C ASP A 15 -0.05 3.03 22.42
N ASN A 16 0.59 3.90 21.65
CA ASN A 16 0.00 5.17 21.20
C ASN A 16 -1.24 4.98 20.32
N CYS A 17 -1.42 3.82 19.68
CA CYS A 17 -2.62 3.49 18.92
C CYS A 17 -3.85 3.34 19.80
N PHE A 18 -3.67 3.11 21.11
CA PHE A 18 -4.71 2.83 22.08
C PHE A 18 -4.79 3.87 23.22
N SER A 19 -4.12 5.02 23.10
CA SER A 19 -4.13 6.02 24.15
C SER A 19 -5.52 6.61 24.36
N GLU A 20 -5.92 6.84 25.62
CA GLU A 20 -7.21 7.50 25.95
C GLU A 20 -7.34 8.90 25.31
N GLU A 21 -6.23 9.61 25.14
CA GLU A 21 -6.18 10.90 24.42
C GLU A 21 -6.52 10.74 22.92
N GLY A 22 -6.28 9.56 22.35
CA GLY A 22 -6.61 9.21 20.97
C GLY A 22 -8.09 8.89 20.77
N LEU A 23 -8.74 8.29 21.75
CA LEU A 23 -10.13 7.81 21.65
C LEU A 23 -11.18 8.95 21.61
N GLY A 24 -10.84 10.16 21.93
CA GLY A 24 -11.75 11.33 21.85
C GLY A 24 -11.44 12.30 20.71
N ASP A 25 -10.36 12.09 19.97
CA ASP A 25 -9.96 12.91 18.84
C ASP A 25 -10.15 12.11 17.52
N PRO A 26 -11.11 12.50 16.65
CA PRO A 26 -11.40 11.76 15.44
C PRO A 26 -10.19 11.50 14.52
N LEU A 27 -9.22 12.42 14.49
CA LEU A 27 -8.02 12.26 13.68
C LEU A 27 -7.04 11.25 14.27
N LYS A 28 -6.90 11.21 15.60
CA LYS A 28 -6.06 10.24 16.29
C LYS A 28 -6.71 8.87 16.31
N GLU A 29 -8.03 8.80 16.49
CA GLU A 29 -8.80 7.57 16.37
C GLU A 29 -8.67 6.97 14.97
N ALA A 30 -8.79 7.79 13.92
CA ALA A 30 -8.62 7.36 12.55
C ALA A 30 -7.22 6.77 12.33
N SER A 31 -6.15 7.38 12.84
CA SER A 31 -4.79 6.86 12.73
C SER A 31 -4.61 5.52 13.45
N GLY A 32 -5.18 5.34 14.63
CA GLY A 32 -5.16 4.06 15.35
C GLY A 32 -5.92 2.96 14.62
N ASN A 33 -7.09 3.28 14.09
CA ASN A 33 -7.90 2.35 13.28
C ASN A 33 -7.19 1.99 11.97
N GLU A 34 -6.50 2.93 11.34
CA GLU A 34 -5.71 2.69 10.14
C GLU A 34 -4.60 1.66 10.40
N VAL A 35 -3.77 1.87 11.43
CA VAL A 35 -2.71 0.93 11.79
C VAL A 35 -3.29 -0.44 12.11
N MET A 36 -4.35 -0.51 12.90
CA MET A 36 -5.02 -1.76 13.24
C MET A 36 -5.53 -2.50 11.99
N ALA A 37 -6.24 -1.79 11.10
CA ALA A 37 -6.74 -2.37 9.87
C ALA A 37 -5.60 -2.89 9.00
N HIS A 38 -4.53 -2.09 8.84
CA HIS A 38 -3.36 -2.45 8.06
C HIS A 38 -2.70 -3.74 8.56
N GLU A 39 -2.41 -3.84 9.85
CA GLU A 39 -1.76 -5.03 10.42
C GLU A 39 -2.66 -6.28 10.38
N ILE A 40 -3.98 -6.11 10.50
CA ILE A 40 -4.93 -7.21 10.33
C ILE A 40 -4.97 -7.67 8.87
N VAL A 41 -4.99 -6.75 7.92
CA VAL A 41 -5.04 -7.05 6.49
C VAL A 41 -3.82 -7.83 6.02
N HIS A 42 -2.66 -7.65 6.65
CA HIS A 42 -1.49 -8.47 6.38
C HIS A 42 -1.70 -9.98 6.60
N GLN A 43 -2.72 -10.39 7.37
CA GLN A 43 -3.07 -11.81 7.51
C GLN A 43 -3.59 -12.42 6.18
N TRP A 44 -3.98 -11.59 5.21
CA TRP A 44 -4.32 -12.00 3.83
C TRP A 44 -3.17 -11.69 2.86
N TRP A 45 -2.68 -10.44 2.87
CA TRP A 45 -1.69 -9.93 1.93
C TRP A 45 -0.32 -9.81 2.58
N GLY A 46 0.67 -10.51 2.03
CA GLY A 46 2.04 -10.47 2.53
C GLY A 46 2.39 -11.51 3.61
N LEU A 47 1.38 -12.06 4.30
CA LEU A 47 1.52 -13.16 5.26
C LEU A 47 0.47 -14.24 4.94
N GLY A 48 0.50 -15.30 5.66
CA GLY A 48 -0.48 -16.37 5.52
C GLY A 48 -0.50 -16.99 4.13
N LYS A 49 -1.58 -16.78 3.37
CA LYS A 49 -1.78 -17.45 2.07
C LYS A 49 -1.20 -16.71 0.87
N MET A 50 -1.02 -15.39 0.99
CA MET A 50 -0.67 -14.55 -0.16
C MET A 50 0.56 -13.73 0.19
N PHE A 51 1.73 -14.30 -0.02
CA PHE A 51 2.99 -13.60 0.17
C PHE A 51 3.76 -13.47 -1.16
N PRO A 52 4.60 -12.46 -1.28
CA PRO A 52 5.33 -12.21 -2.51
C PRO A 52 6.50 -13.18 -2.67
N TRP A 53 6.75 -13.61 -3.91
CA TRP A 53 7.83 -14.54 -4.24
C TRP A 53 9.11 -13.87 -4.76
N ASP A 54 9.04 -12.67 -5.27
CA ASP A 54 10.11 -12.06 -6.06
C ASP A 54 10.47 -10.63 -5.65
N ASN A 55 11.27 -9.96 -6.49
CA ASN A 55 11.65 -8.56 -6.30
C ASN A 55 10.46 -7.57 -6.46
N GLU A 56 9.29 -8.03 -6.83
CA GLU A 56 8.04 -7.25 -6.90
C GLU A 56 7.23 -7.37 -5.60
N SER A 57 7.88 -7.80 -4.52
CA SER A 57 7.29 -8.14 -3.22
C SER A 57 6.40 -7.06 -2.59
N GLY A 58 6.70 -5.80 -2.84
CA GLY A 58 5.92 -4.70 -2.28
C GLY A 58 4.47 -4.66 -2.74
N TRP A 59 4.15 -5.20 -3.92
CA TRP A 59 2.81 -5.06 -4.46
C TRP A 59 1.77 -5.94 -3.73
N SER A 60 2.05 -7.22 -3.47
CA SER A 60 1.10 -8.11 -2.79
C SER A 60 1.16 -8.02 -1.26
N SER A 61 2.29 -7.58 -0.71
CA SER A 61 2.41 -7.31 0.73
C SER A 61 1.85 -5.92 1.06
N GLU A 62 2.68 -4.88 0.96
CA GLU A 62 2.27 -3.54 1.37
C GLU A 62 1.23 -2.93 0.42
N GLY A 63 1.39 -3.10 -0.90
CA GLY A 63 0.52 -2.47 -1.87
C GLY A 63 -0.95 -2.86 -1.74
N LEU A 64 -1.24 -4.17 -1.72
CA LEU A 64 -2.61 -4.68 -1.50
C LEU A 64 -3.10 -4.40 -0.08
N THR A 65 -2.21 -4.44 0.92
CA THR A 65 -2.57 -4.13 2.30
C THR A 65 -2.97 -2.67 2.44
N VAL A 66 -2.20 -1.73 1.89
CA VAL A 66 -2.52 -0.29 1.93
C VAL A 66 -3.80 0.00 1.16
N TYR A 67 -3.98 -0.58 -0.04
CA TYR A 67 -5.21 -0.44 -0.81
C TYR A 67 -6.43 -0.97 -0.04
N THR A 68 -6.33 -2.15 0.57
CA THR A 68 -7.44 -2.73 1.34
C THR A 68 -7.72 -1.90 2.60
N THR A 69 -6.69 -1.40 3.27
CA THR A 69 -6.83 -0.47 4.39
C THR A 69 -7.57 0.80 3.96
N TYR A 70 -7.18 1.41 2.84
CA TYR A 70 -7.89 2.54 2.25
C TYR A 70 -9.38 2.24 2.06
N ARG A 71 -9.74 1.08 1.52
CA ARG A 71 -11.13 0.66 1.31
C ARG A 71 -11.91 0.59 2.64
N LEU A 72 -11.31 0.00 3.68
CA LEU A 72 -11.90 -0.08 5.02
C LEU A 72 -12.09 1.30 5.65
N MET A 73 -11.10 2.18 5.50
CA MET A 73 -11.17 3.54 6.02
C MET A 73 -12.17 4.41 5.23
N LYS A 74 -12.30 4.17 3.91
CA LYS A 74 -13.34 4.78 3.07
C LYS A 74 -14.74 4.40 3.54
N GLU A 75 -14.97 3.12 3.83
CA GLU A 75 -16.24 2.64 4.35
C GLU A 75 -16.57 3.26 5.72
N LYS A 76 -15.57 3.35 6.61
CA LYS A 76 -15.77 3.86 7.98
C LYS A 76 -15.93 5.38 8.04
N TYR A 77 -15.11 6.14 7.31
CA TYR A 77 -14.99 7.61 7.45
C TYR A 77 -15.51 8.39 6.24
N GLY A 78 -15.90 7.69 5.20
CA GLY A 78 -16.44 8.27 3.97
C GLY A 78 -15.41 8.59 2.90
N GLU A 79 -15.93 8.81 1.70
CA GLU A 79 -15.13 8.98 0.48
C GLU A 79 -14.25 10.24 0.49
N GLU A 80 -14.76 11.35 1.04
CA GLU A 80 -13.99 12.60 1.14
C GLU A 80 -12.77 12.43 2.06
N TYR A 81 -12.94 11.73 3.19
CA TYR A 81 -11.84 11.40 4.07
C TYR A 81 -10.79 10.56 3.34
N ALA A 82 -11.22 9.47 2.71
CA ALA A 82 -10.33 8.56 2.02
C ALA A 82 -9.56 9.24 0.87
N ARG A 83 -10.24 10.08 0.07
CA ARG A 83 -9.60 10.84 -0.99
C ARG A 83 -8.49 11.75 -0.44
N LYS A 84 -8.77 12.51 0.61
CA LYS A 84 -7.81 13.47 1.19
C LYS A 84 -6.64 12.81 1.91
N HIS A 85 -6.90 11.73 2.63
CA HIS A 85 -5.90 11.10 3.51
C HIS A 85 -5.11 9.99 2.82
N TYR A 86 -5.58 9.51 1.67
CA TYR A 86 -4.92 8.46 0.89
C TYR A 86 -4.59 8.93 -0.52
N VAL A 87 -5.57 9.10 -1.38
CA VAL A 87 -5.34 9.31 -2.80
C VAL A 87 -4.49 10.56 -3.07
N GLU A 88 -4.89 11.72 -2.53
CA GLU A 88 -4.15 12.97 -2.71
C GLU A 88 -2.74 12.93 -2.08
N VAL A 89 -2.60 12.18 -0.97
CA VAL A 89 -1.29 11.98 -0.34
C VAL A 89 -0.41 11.10 -1.21
N TRP A 90 -0.94 10.00 -1.73
CA TRP A 90 -0.19 9.11 -2.61
C TRP A 90 0.25 9.79 -3.90
N GLU A 91 -0.66 10.52 -4.56
CA GLU A 91 -0.35 11.30 -5.77
C GLU A 91 0.76 12.32 -5.50
N LYS A 92 0.67 13.04 -4.38
CA LYS A 92 1.67 14.01 -3.97
C LYS A 92 3.04 13.37 -3.71
N GLU A 93 3.08 12.29 -2.92
CA GLU A 93 4.35 11.59 -2.59
C GLU A 93 5.01 10.99 -3.84
N VAL A 94 4.23 10.41 -4.75
CA VAL A 94 4.74 9.91 -6.04
C VAL A 94 5.27 11.06 -6.88
N SER A 95 4.52 12.15 -7.01
CA SER A 95 4.96 13.34 -7.76
C SER A 95 6.25 13.93 -7.18
N ASP A 96 6.29 14.14 -5.86
CA ASP A 96 7.46 14.69 -5.17
C ASP A 96 8.70 13.78 -5.33
N TYR A 97 8.50 12.46 -5.31
CA TYR A 97 9.57 11.50 -5.56
C TYR A 97 10.16 11.66 -6.96
N TYR A 98 9.32 11.64 -7.99
CA TYR A 98 9.79 11.72 -9.37
C TYR A 98 10.31 13.13 -9.76
N LEU A 99 9.88 14.19 -9.06
CA LEU A 99 10.41 15.54 -9.23
C LEU A 99 11.71 15.80 -8.45
N ASN A 100 12.08 14.90 -7.53
CA ASN A 100 13.27 15.07 -6.70
C ASN A 100 14.55 15.12 -7.57
N PHE A 101 15.40 16.12 -7.31
CA PHE A 101 16.64 16.33 -8.08
C PHE A 101 17.55 15.09 -8.13
N TYR A 102 17.74 14.41 -7.01
CA TYR A 102 18.65 13.26 -6.93
C TYR A 102 18.06 11.99 -7.55
N HIS A 103 16.75 11.86 -7.62
CA HIS A 103 16.12 10.78 -8.38
C HIS A 103 16.23 11.00 -9.89
N ARG A 104 16.16 12.26 -10.31
CA ARG A 104 16.32 12.65 -11.73
C ARG A 104 17.77 12.68 -12.19
N ASN A 105 18.72 12.82 -11.25
CA ASN A 105 20.17 12.96 -11.53
C ASN A 105 20.96 12.06 -10.57
N PRO A 106 20.88 10.73 -10.71
CA PRO A 106 21.46 9.78 -9.75
C PRO A 106 22.99 9.88 -9.66
N GLU A 107 23.67 10.44 -10.66
CA GLU A 107 25.11 10.68 -10.66
C GLU A 107 25.56 11.67 -9.57
N TYR A 108 24.64 12.52 -9.10
CA TYR A 108 24.93 13.43 -7.98
C TYR A 108 24.72 12.81 -6.62
N LEU A 109 24.03 11.67 -6.54
CA LEU A 109 23.74 11.00 -5.27
C LEU A 109 25.03 10.61 -4.54
N SER A 110 26.03 10.11 -5.27
CA SER A 110 27.33 9.72 -4.71
C SER A 110 28.14 10.86 -4.07
N LYS A 111 27.77 12.11 -4.35
CA LYS A 111 28.39 13.31 -3.78
C LYS A 111 27.81 13.67 -2.40
N LEU A 112 26.74 13.05 -1.98
CA LEU A 112 26.12 13.26 -0.67
C LEU A 112 26.79 12.39 0.39
N PRO A 113 26.73 12.80 1.67
CA PRO A 113 27.07 11.92 2.77
C PRO A 113 26.25 10.62 2.74
N GLU A 114 26.84 9.50 3.18
CA GLU A 114 26.22 8.16 3.11
C GLU A 114 24.83 8.09 3.75
N THR A 115 24.63 8.79 4.87
CA THR A 115 23.34 8.86 5.55
C THR A 115 22.23 9.45 4.68
N TYR A 116 22.55 10.47 3.87
CA TYR A 116 21.61 11.06 2.93
C TYR A 116 21.38 10.15 1.72
N GLN A 117 22.44 9.50 1.21
CA GLN A 117 22.30 8.52 0.15
C GLN A 117 21.36 7.39 0.55
N ALA A 118 21.54 6.83 1.77
CA ALA A 118 20.69 5.78 2.30
C ALA A 118 19.23 6.23 2.42
N ARG A 119 18.99 7.45 2.95
CA ARG A 119 17.64 8.01 3.07
C ARG A 119 16.94 8.15 1.72
N ILE A 120 17.66 8.67 0.71
CA ILE A 120 17.10 8.84 -0.65
C ILE A 120 16.82 7.48 -1.30
N LYS A 121 17.72 6.50 -1.15
CA LYS A 121 17.51 5.14 -1.66
C LYS A 121 16.30 4.44 -0.99
N ASN A 122 16.19 4.58 0.32
CA ASN A 122 15.09 3.97 1.07
C ASN A 122 13.73 4.62 0.75
N SER A 123 13.71 5.93 0.42
CA SER A 123 12.47 6.61 0.03
C SER A 123 11.81 5.98 -1.20
N LYS A 124 12.60 5.38 -2.11
CA LYS A 124 12.09 4.67 -3.27
C LYS A 124 11.14 3.54 -2.87
N LEU A 125 11.59 2.66 -1.97
CA LEU A 125 10.78 1.52 -1.53
C LEU A 125 9.52 1.98 -0.80
N THR A 126 9.65 2.99 0.06
CA THR A 126 8.50 3.54 0.79
C THR A 126 7.46 4.10 -0.18
N VAL A 127 7.86 4.99 -1.10
CA VAL A 127 6.92 5.59 -2.05
C VAL A 127 6.33 4.53 -2.98
N MET A 128 7.12 3.59 -3.46
CA MET A 128 6.64 2.52 -4.33
C MET A 128 5.59 1.66 -3.61
N ASN A 129 5.89 1.17 -2.41
CA ASN A 129 5.04 0.20 -1.72
C ASN A 129 3.78 0.82 -1.12
N TYR A 130 3.88 2.04 -0.58
CA TYR A 130 2.79 2.67 0.17
C TYR A 130 2.03 3.74 -0.61
N CYS A 131 2.48 4.12 -1.81
CA CYS A 131 1.82 5.16 -2.60
C CYS A 131 1.62 4.75 -4.06
N GLU A 132 2.70 4.41 -4.79
CA GLU A 132 2.61 4.13 -6.22
C GLU A 132 1.81 2.86 -6.52
N ILE A 133 2.08 1.77 -5.80
CA ILE A 133 1.36 0.50 -6.00
C ILE A 133 -0.12 0.62 -5.63
N PRO A 134 -0.51 1.21 -4.48
CA PRO A 134 -1.92 1.49 -4.20
C PRO A 134 -2.63 2.31 -5.28
N LEU A 135 -1.99 3.33 -5.86
CA LEU A 135 -2.54 4.09 -6.99
C LEU A 135 -2.72 3.21 -8.23
N LYS A 136 -1.78 2.32 -8.53
CA LYS A 136 -1.90 1.36 -9.62
C LYS A 136 -3.05 0.37 -9.40
N ILE A 137 -3.27 -0.07 -8.16
CA ILE A 137 -4.41 -0.93 -7.83
C ILE A 137 -5.74 -0.17 -7.97
N LEU A 138 -5.80 1.11 -7.56
CA LEU A 138 -6.96 1.98 -7.83
C LEU A 138 -7.21 2.13 -9.33
N LYS A 139 -6.18 2.32 -10.13
CA LYS A 139 -6.32 2.38 -11.59
C LYS A 139 -6.82 1.05 -12.16
N ALA A 140 -6.32 -0.09 -11.63
CA ALA A 140 -6.83 -1.41 -12.01
C ALA A 140 -8.31 -1.56 -11.65
N GLU A 141 -8.72 -1.12 -10.46
CA GLU A 141 -10.13 -1.11 -10.03
C GLU A 141 -11.02 -0.38 -11.04
N GLU A 142 -10.61 0.83 -11.45
CA GLU A 142 -11.34 1.61 -12.44
C GLU A 142 -11.44 0.88 -13.79
N LEU A 143 -10.32 0.34 -14.27
CA LEU A 143 -10.23 -0.33 -15.57
C LEU A 143 -11.04 -1.65 -15.64
N VAL A 144 -11.11 -2.41 -14.54
CA VAL A 144 -11.92 -3.64 -14.49
C VAL A 144 -13.41 -3.38 -14.30
N GLY A 145 -13.81 -2.14 -13.99
CA GLY A 145 -15.21 -1.73 -13.87
C GLY A 145 -15.68 -1.49 -12.44
N GLY A 146 -14.77 -1.20 -11.52
CA GLY A 146 -15.04 -0.72 -10.16
C GLY A 146 -14.80 -1.73 -9.05
N GLU A 147 -15.03 -1.25 -7.84
CA GLU A 147 -14.74 -1.94 -6.56
C GLU A 147 -15.25 -3.38 -6.51
N GLU A 148 -16.54 -3.59 -6.78
CA GLU A 148 -17.15 -4.93 -6.71
C GLU A 148 -16.50 -5.94 -7.64
N LYS A 149 -16.06 -5.46 -8.82
CA LYS A 149 -15.42 -6.32 -9.80
C LYS A 149 -14.01 -6.69 -9.39
N LEU A 150 -13.24 -5.73 -8.88
CA LEU A 150 -11.91 -6.01 -8.36
C LEU A 150 -11.96 -6.93 -7.13
N ASP A 151 -12.94 -6.74 -6.23
CA ASP A 151 -13.14 -7.61 -5.07
C ASP A 151 -13.43 -9.06 -5.49
N GLN A 152 -14.23 -9.27 -6.55
CA GLN A 152 -14.47 -10.60 -7.10
C GLN A 152 -13.19 -11.23 -7.63
N ILE A 153 -12.39 -10.49 -8.39
CA ILE A 153 -11.10 -10.95 -8.94
C ILE A 153 -10.14 -11.33 -7.80
N LEU A 154 -9.96 -10.46 -6.82
CA LEU A 154 -9.09 -10.72 -5.67
C LEU A 154 -9.56 -11.93 -4.85
N ALA A 155 -10.87 -12.06 -4.65
CA ALA A 155 -11.45 -13.21 -3.96
C ALA A 155 -11.27 -14.52 -4.74
N GLU A 156 -11.34 -14.49 -6.06
CA GLU A 156 -11.08 -15.66 -6.91
C GLU A 156 -9.61 -16.06 -6.86
N ILE A 157 -8.68 -15.11 -6.98
CA ILE A 157 -7.25 -15.34 -6.81
C ILE A 157 -7.00 -16.04 -5.46
N PHE A 158 -7.53 -15.46 -4.39
CA PHE A 158 -7.32 -15.96 -3.03
C PHE A 158 -7.88 -17.38 -2.82
N ARG A 159 -9.05 -17.70 -3.42
CA ARG A 159 -9.70 -19.01 -3.28
C ARG A 159 -9.07 -20.07 -4.15
N ASN A 160 -8.66 -19.71 -5.35
CA ASN A 160 -8.21 -20.66 -6.38
C ASN A 160 -6.69 -20.86 -6.37
N SER A 161 -5.94 -20.03 -5.68
CA SER A 161 -4.50 -20.23 -5.52
C SER A 161 -4.24 -21.46 -4.68
N ASN A 162 -3.70 -22.49 -5.32
CA ASN A 162 -3.12 -23.66 -4.64
C ASN A 162 -1.74 -23.37 -4.03
N GLN A 163 -1.21 -22.19 -4.31
CA GLN A 163 0.09 -21.72 -3.82
C GLN A 163 -0.12 -20.45 -2.98
N PRO A 164 0.65 -20.30 -1.93
CA PRO A 164 0.57 -19.10 -1.07
C PRO A 164 1.17 -17.85 -1.74
N GLU A 165 1.74 -17.99 -2.90
CA GLU A 165 2.47 -16.94 -3.61
C GLU A 165 1.59 -16.28 -4.65
N LEU A 166 1.70 -14.96 -4.76
CA LEU A 166 1.00 -14.16 -5.74
C LEU A 166 1.97 -13.20 -6.42
N SER A 167 2.25 -13.47 -7.69
CA SER A 167 3.06 -12.57 -8.52
C SER A 167 2.23 -11.39 -9.05
N TYR A 168 2.92 -10.31 -9.38
CA TYR A 168 2.27 -9.17 -10.02
C TYR A 168 1.67 -9.53 -11.38
N GLN A 169 2.31 -10.46 -12.12
CA GLN A 169 1.78 -10.91 -13.41
C GLN A 169 0.47 -11.69 -13.25
N GLU A 170 0.34 -12.54 -12.24
CA GLU A 170 -0.92 -13.27 -11.98
C GLU A 170 -2.08 -12.32 -11.66
N PHE A 171 -1.81 -11.23 -10.95
CA PHE A 171 -2.81 -10.17 -10.72
C PHE A 171 -3.21 -9.49 -12.04
N LEU A 172 -2.24 -9.11 -12.87
CA LEU A 172 -2.50 -8.48 -14.16
C LEU A 172 -3.33 -9.40 -15.07
N ASP A 173 -2.94 -10.68 -15.15
CA ASP A 173 -3.64 -11.69 -15.97
C ASP A 173 -5.08 -11.88 -15.48
N ALA A 174 -5.31 -11.92 -14.17
CA ALA A 174 -6.65 -12.04 -13.59
C ALA A 174 -7.52 -10.80 -13.85
N CYS A 175 -6.92 -9.62 -13.91
CA CYS A 175 -7.59 -8.38 -14.28
C CYS A 175 -7.78 -8.22 -15.79
N GLY A 176 -7.06 -9.00 -16.62
CA GLY A 176 -7.00 -8.82 -18.08
C GLY A 176 -6.27 -7.53 -18.47
N LEU A 177 -5.29 -7.11 -17.68
CA LEU A 177 -4.53 -5.87 -17.84
C LEU A 177 -3.06 -6.15 -18.12
N THR A 178 -2.37 -5.14 -18.63
CA THR A 178 -0.92 -5.12 -18.82
C THR A 178 -0.25 -4.15 -17.84
N LYS A 179 1.09 -4.23 -17.72
CA LYS A 179 1.85 -3.27 -16.91
C LYS A 179 1.71 -1.83 -17.44
N GLU A 180 1.59 -1.69 -18.75
CA GLU A 180 1.41 -0.40 -19.43
C GLU A 180 0.07 0.25 -19.10
N ASP A 181 -0.99 -0.54 -18.95
CA ASP A 181 -2.32 -0.03 -18.55
C ASP A 181 -2.29 0.62 -17.16
N LEU A 182 -1.38 0.17 -16.31
CA LEU A 182 -1.23 0.68 -14.94
C LEU A 182 -0.14 1.75 -14.77
N ASN A 183 0.46 2.25 -15.86
CA ASN A 183 1.36 3.39 -15.77
C ASN A 183 0.61 4.61 -15.24
N LEU A 184 1.19 5.27 -14.24
CA LEU A 184 0.70 6.54 -13.72
C LEU A 184 1.26 7.65 -14.62
N ASP A 185 0.37 8.50 -15.15
CA ASP A 185 0.72 9.64 -16.03
C ASP A 185 1.43 10.75 -15.27
#